data_39aee856de8cebb75ce614f0546d3e91
#
_entry.id   39aee856de8cebb75ce614f0546d3e91
#
_cell.length_a   1.000
_cell.length_b   1.000
_cell.length_c   1.000
_cell.angle_alpha   90.00
_cell.angle_beta   90.00
_cell.angle_gamma   90.00
#
_symmetry.space_group_name_H-M   'P 1'
#
loop_
_entity.id
_entity.type
_entity.pdbx_description
1 polymer ?
#
loop_
_entity_poly.entity_id
_entity_poly.type
_entity_poly.pdbx_seq_one_letter_code
_entity_poly.pdbx_strand_id
1 'polypeptide(L)'
;AYINMASRKGIISGFADGKFKPGQTVTAGQAVTILMRGLGYKDEDMGGVWPQSYMAEAQTNGLLKSTGITSAYAGVTRAQAAKLFMNLFEAKHGKGDVLFSYSVGKNEVYLTAVDGGKGTMTAGGTEYDMAHPVTSTSLIGSKGKVVTNSEGEILTFLPVTGSGGVSNAAVIIGNGNAG
;
A
#
# COMPACT_ATOMS: atom_id res chain seq x y z
N ALA A 1 -6.16 -17.70 9.30
CA ALA A 1 -7.08 -16.60 9.63
C ALA A 1 -7.13 -15.54 8.52
N TYR A 2 -6.01 -14.90 8.14
CA TYR A 2 -5.95 -13.77 7.19
C TYR A 2 -6.43 -14.12 5.76
N ILE A 3 -6.07 -15.28 5.22
CA ILE A 3 -6.51 -15.75 3.89
C ILE A 3 -8.04 -15.82 3.83
N ASN A 4 -8.66 -16.44 4.85
CA ASN A 4 -10.12 -16.57 4.92
C ASN A 4 -10.80 -15.19 5.04
N MET A 5 -10.21 -14.23 5.76
CA MET A 5 -10.72 -12.88 5.87
C MET A 5 -10.65 -12.16 4.50
N ALA A 6 -9.51 -12.22 3.83
CA ALA A 6 -9.31 -11.61 2.52
C ALA A 6 -10.24 -12.21 1.45
N SER A 7 -10.49 -13.53 1.52
CA SER A 7 -11.43 -14.21 0.64
C SER A 7 -12.88 -13.78 0.91
N ARG A 8 -13.30 -13.71 2.18
CA ARG A 8 -14.66 -13.23 2.54
C ARG A 8 -14.91 -11.79 2.14
N LYS A 9 -13.86 -10.96 2.13
CA LYS A 9 -13.93 -9.56 1.67
C LYS A 9 -13.83 -9.42 0.14
N GLY A 10 -13.73 -10.53 -0.61
CA GLY A 10 -13.61 -10.50 -2.06
C GLY A 10 -12.27 -9.97 -2.60
N ILE A 11 -11.26 -9.77 -1.74
CA ILE A 11 -9.93 -9.28 -2.15
C ILE A 11 -9.20 -10.36 -2.96
N ILE A 12 -9.30 -11.61 -2.52
CA ILE A 12 -8.72 -12.78 -3.16
C ILE A 12 -9.80 -13.83 -3.44
N SER A 13 -9.71 -14.49 -4.59
CA SER A 13 -10.63 -15.55 -4.99
C SER A 13 -9.99 -16.94 -5.06
N GLY A 14 -8.67 -17.04 -4.90
CA GLY A 14 -7.94 -18.30 -5.08
C GLY A 14 -7.81 -18.69 -6.55
N PHE A 15 -7.54 -19.97 -6.80
CA PHE A 15 -7.39 -20.54 -8.13
C PHE A 15 -8.62 -21.34 -8.52
N ALA A 16 -8.75 -21.66 -9.82
CA ALA A 16 -9.89 -22.43 -10.36
C ALA A 16 -10.06 -23.83 -9.71
N ASP A 17 -8.99 -24.37 -9.13
CA ASP A 17 -9.02 -25.64 -8.39
C ASP A 17 -9.45 -25.46 -6.91
N GLY A 18 -9.91 -24.28 -6.52
CA GLY A 18 -10.35 -23.95 -5.16
C GLY A 18 -9.22 -23.78 -4.14
N LYS A 19 -7.94 -23.81 -4.58
CA LYS A 19 -6.79 -23.71 -3.68
C LYS A 19 -6.21 -22.30 -3.66
N PHE A 20 -5.53 -21.94 -2.58
CA PHE A 20 -4.85 -20.65 -2.44
C PHE A 20 -3.39 -20.67 -2.93
N LYS A 21 -2.68 -21.82 -2.86
CA LYS A 21 -1.29 -22.03 -3.31
C LYS A 21 -0.29 -21.00 -2.75
N PRO A 22 -0.06 -20.98 -1.44
CA PRO A 22 0.76 -19.94 -0.79
C PRO A 22 2.23 -19.95 -1.21
N GLY A 23 2.75 -21.05 -1.74
CA GLY A 23 4.13 -21.15 -2.26
C GLY A 23 4.30 -20.66 -3.70
N GLN A 24 3.25 -20.23 -4.38
CA GLN A 24 3.34 -19.77 -5.77
C GLN A 24 3.73 -18.29 -5.82
N THR A 25 4.63 -17.95 -6.75
CA THR A 25 5.00 -16.56 -7.01
C THR A 25 3.77 -15.76 -7.46
N VAL A 26 3.57 -14.61 -6.84
CA VAL A 26 2.48 -13.68 -7.20
C VAL A 26 2.89 -12.90 -8.46
N THR A 27 2.07 -12.96 -9.50
CA THR A 27 2.27 -12.17 -10.72
C THR A 27 1.84 -10.72 -10.54
N ALA A 28 2.32 -9.82 -11.41
CA ALA A 28 1.93 -8.41 -11.37
C ALA A 28 0.41 -8.22 -11.56
N GLY A 29 -0.22 -8.97 -12.46
CA GLY A 29 -1.67 -8.95 -12.65
C GLY A 29 -2.43 -9.35 -11.38
N GLN A 30 -1.97 -10.39 -10.68
CA GLN A 30 -2.57 -10.81 -9.41
C GLN A 30 -2.39 -9.76 -8.31
N ALA A 31 -1.17 -9.22 -8.14
CA ALA A 31 -0.90 -8.20 -7.14
C ALA A 31 -1.73 -6.93 -7.38
N VAL A 32 -1.79 -6.46 -8.62
CA VAL A 32 -2.60 -5.30 -9.03
C VAL A 32 -4.08 -5.57 -8.76
N THR A 33 -4.61 -6.73 -9.17
CA THR A 33 -6.02 -7.07 -8.93
C THR A 33 -6.38 -7.03 -7.43
N ILE A 34 -5.52 -7.59 -6.57
CA ILE A 34 -5.72 -7.58 -5.11
C ILE A 34 -5.80 -6.13 -4.59
N LEU A 35 -4.86 -5.28 -4.99
CA LEU A 35 -4.81 -3.89 -4.53
C LEU A 35 -5.97 -3.05 -5.09
N MET A 36 -6.34 -3.25 -6.35
CA MET A 36 -7.48 -2.58 -6.97
C MET A 36 -8.80 -2.93 -6.29
N ARG A 37 -9.01 -4.20 -5.94
CA ARG A 37 -10.17 -4.62 -5.15
C ARG A 37 -10.17 -3.98 -3.76
N GLY A 38 -8.99 -3.82 -3.15
CA GLY A 38 -8.81 -3.06 -1.90
C GLY A 38 -9.18 -1.58 -2.03
N LEU A 39 -9.00 -0.98 -3.19
CA LEU A 39 -9.40 0.38 -3.53
C LEU A 39 -10.88 0.52 -3.94
N GLY A 40 -11.67 -0.54 -3.85
CA GLY A 40 -13.10 -0.53 -4.18
C GLY A 40 -13.42 -0.71 -5.67
N TYR A 41 -12.47 -1.20 -6.47
CA TYR A 41 -12.78 -1.63 -7.83
C TYR A 41 -13.36 -3.03 -7.83
N LYS A 42 -14.40 -3.27 -8.61
CA LYS A 42 -15.06 -4.57 -8.72
C LYS A 42 -14.84 -5.17 -10.10
N ASP A 43 -14.85 -6.50 -10.19
CA ASP A 43 -14.66 -7.23 -11.44
C ASP A 43 -15.71 -6.81 -12.50
N GLU A 44 -16.94 -6.54 -12.07
CA GLU A 44 -18.06 -6.09 -12.93
C GLU A 44 -17.84 -4.70 -13.54
N ASP A 45 -17.03 -3.83 -12.88
CA ASP A 45 -16.69 -2.49 -13.37
C ASP A 45 -15.50 -2.52 -14.35
N MET A 46 -14.75 -3.63 -14.38
CA MET A 46 -13.54 -3.80 -15.19
C MET A 46 -13.87 -4.31 -16.59
N GLY A 47 -14.42 -3.58 -17.47
CA GLY A 47 -14.62 -4.04 -18.85
C GLY A 47 -13.37 -4.72 -19.44
N GLY A 48 -13.55 -5.80 -20.23
CA GLY A 48 -12.44 -6.48 -20.90
C GLY A 48 -11.95 -7.76 -20.22
N VAL A 49 -10.74 -8.21 -20.61
CA VAL A 49 -10.17 -9.49 -20.20
C VAL A 49 -9.15 -9.32 -19.06
N TRP A 50 -9.28 -10.15 -18.04
CA TRP A 50 -8.28 -10.25 -16.98
C TRP A 50 -6.96 -10.87 -17.50
N PRO A 51 -5.78 -10.38 -17.08
CA PRO A 51 -5.53 -9.28 -16.13
C PRO A 51 -5.41 -7.90 -16.80
N GLN A 52 -5.53 -7.79 -18.11
CA GLN A 52 -5.24 -6.57 -18.88
C GLN A 52 -6.15 -5.40 -18.49
N SER A 53 -7.43 -5.65 -18.22
CA SER A 53 -8.37 -4.62 -17.78
C SER A 53 -7.93 -3.98 -16.44
N TYR A 54 -7.52 -4.79 -15.49
CA TYR A 54 -6.98 -4.31 -14.21
C TYR A 54 -5.66 -3.55 -14.36
N MET A 55 -4.77 -4.02 -15.24
CA MET A 55 -3.50 -3.33 -15.51
C MET A 55 -3.71 -1.96 -16.16
N ALA A 56 -4.63 -1.86 -17.11
CA ALA A 56 -4.97 -0.60 -17.77
C ALA A 56 -5.56 0.42 -16.78
N GLU A 57 -6.51 0.00 -15.95
CA GLU A 57 -7.10 0.86 -14.93
C GLU A 57 -6.08 1.26 -13.87
N ALA A 58 -5.21 0.33 -13.43
CA ALA A 58 -4.14 0.62 -12.49
C ALA A 58 -3.09 1.61 -13.02
N GLN A 59 -2.90 1.66 -14.33
CA GLN A 59 -2.08 2.69 -14.98
C GLN A 59 -2.78 4.06 -14.90
N THR A 60 -4.08 4.09 -15.16
CA THR A 60 -4.89 5.32 -15.17
C THR A 60 -5.09 5.92 -13.79
N ASN A 61 -5.30 5.07 -12.76
CA ASN A 61 -5.51 5.55 -11.39
C ASN A 61 -4.24 5.89 -10.63
N GLY A 62 -3.06 5.60 -11.20
CA GLY A 62 -1.76 5.92 -10.62
C GLY A 62 -1.09 4.79 -9.83
N LEU A 63 -1.74 3.63 -9.65
CA LEU A 63 -1.19 2.51 -8.88
C LEU A 63 0.12 1.97 -9.48
N LEU A 64 0.26 1.96 -10.81
CA LEU A 64 1.47 1.49 -11.50
C LEU A 64 2.56 2.55 -11.68
N LYS A 65 2.36 3.78 -11.21
CA LYS A 65 3.31 4.89 -11.39
C LYS A 65 4.71 4.51 -10.87
N SER A 66 5.71 4.58 -11.76
CA SER A 66 7.13 4.32 -11.44
C SER A 66 7.43 2.97 -10.78
N THR A 67 6.62 1.94 -11.02
CA THR A 67 6.86 0.58 -10.50
C THR A 67 7.84 -0.23 -11.36
N GLY A 68 8.04 0.17 -12.64
CA GLY A 68 8.80 -0.62 -13.62
C GLY A 68 8.12 -1.95 -14.02
N ILE A 69 6.84 -2.13 -13.70
CA ILE A 69 6.06 -3.30 -14.12
C ILE A 69 5.64 -3.12 -15.58
N THR A 70 6.10 -4.02 -16.45
CA THR A 70 5.82 -4.00 -17.90
C THR A 70 5.02 -5.20 -18.37
N SER A 71 4.91 -6.26 -17.55
CA SER A 71 4.17 -7.49 -17.88
C SER A 71 3.28 -7.91 -16.71
N ALA A 72 2.00 -8.16 -17.00
CA ALA A 72 1.05 -8.68 -16.03
C ALA A 72 1.38 -10.09 -15.54
N TYR A 73 2.12 -10.86 -16.32
CA TYR A 73 2.41 -12.27 -16.07
C TYR A 73 3.75 -12.50 -15.38
N ALA A 74 4.60 -11.49 -15.29
CA ALA A 74 5.85 -11.56 -14.55
C ALA A 74 5.62 -11.57 -13.05
N GLY A 75 6.45 -12.30 -12.30
CA GLY A 75 6.45 -12.27 -10.84
C GLY A 75 6.82 -10.88 -10.32
N VAL A 76 6.14 -10.43 -9.27
CA VAL A 76 6.41 -9.14 -8.63
C VAL A 76 7.64 -9.25 -7.74
N THR A 77 8.61 -8.35 -7.93
CA THR A 77 9.75 -8.21 -7.03
C THR A 77 9.36 -7.49 -5.74
N ARG A 78 10.16 -7.64 -4.67
CA ARG A 78 9.95 -6.92 -3.40
C ARG A 78 9.93 -5.40 -3.61
N ALA A 79 10.81 -4.87 -4.45
CA ALA A 79 10.87 -3.43 -4.76
C ALA A 79 9.61 -2.95 -5.48
N GLN A 80 9.11 -3.71 -6.46
CA GLN A 80 7.85 -3.43 -7.15
C GLN A 80 6.65 -3.49 -6.20
N ALA A 81 6.59 -4.50 -5.33
CA ALA A 81 5.55 -4.61 -4.32
C ALA A 81 5.56 -3.41 -3.37
N ALA A 82 6.73 -3.01 -2.85
CA ALA A 82 6.86 -1.82 -2.01
C ALA A 82 6.36 -0.56 -2.71
N LYS A 83 6.69 -0.39 -4.00
CA LYS A 83 6.24 0.76 -4.79
C LYS A 83 4.74 0.75 -5.04
N LEU A 84 4.14 -0.42 -5.30
CA LEU A 84 2.69 -0.59 -5.41
C LEU A 84 1.99 -0.17 -4.12
N PHE A 85 2.48 -0.60 -2.94
CA PHE A 85 1.90 -0.19 -1.66
C PHE A 85 2.04 1.31 -1.40
N MET A 86 3.15 1.95 -1.78
CA MET A 86 3.27 3.41 -1.69
C MET A 86 2.24 4.11 -2.58
N ASN A 87 2.13 3.67 -3.83
CA ASN A 87 1.19 4.26 -4.78
C ASN A 87 -0.27 4.05 -4.36
N LEU A 88 -0.58 2.96 -3.61
CA LEU A 88 -1.92 2.64 -3.12
C LEU A 88 -2.55 3.81 -2.36
N PHE A 89 -1.76 4.53 -1.56
CA PHE A 89 -2.25 5.66 -0.75
C PHE A 89 -2.61 6.90 -1.57
N GLU A 90 -2.08 7.04 -2.78
CA GLU A 90 -2.36 8.17 -3.68
C GLU A 90 -3.21 7.78 -4.90
N ALA A 91 -3.45 6.49 -5.10
CA ALA A 91 -4.26 5.99 -6.20
C ALA A 91 -5.74 6.39 -6.06
N LYS A 92 -6.41 6.63 -7.18
CA LYS A 92 -7.85 6.91 -7.17
C LYS A 92 -8.62 5.68 -6.76
N HIS A 93 -9.67 5.89 -5.97
CA HIS A 93 -10.57 4.82 -5.54
C HIS A 93 -11.58 4.46 -6.64
N GLY A 94 -12.07 3.22 -6.61
CA GLY A 94 -13.20 2.77 -7.39
C GLY A 94 -14.53 3.27 -6.80
N LYS A 95 -15.64 2.78 -7.36
CA LYS A 95 -17.01 3.14 -6.92
C LYS A 95 -17.51 2.29 -5.75
N GLY A 96 -16.87 1.15 -5.48
CA GLY A 96 -17.23 0.25 -4.39
C GLY A 96 -16.65 0.70 -3.05
N ASP A 97 -16.94 -0.07 -2.00
CA ASP A 97 -16.41 0.18 -0.67
C ASP A 97 -14.89 0.01 -0.64
N VAL A 98 -14.21 1.03 -0.14
CA VAL A 98 -12.77 0.98 0.08
C VAL A 98 -12.51 0.20 1.35
N LEU A 99 -11.66 -0.83 1.26
CA LEU A 99 -11.38 -1.71 2.39
C LEU A 99 -10.42 -1.11 3.43
N PHE A 100 -9.79 0.02 3.08
CA PHE A 100 -8.87 0.74 3.95
C PHE A 100 -9.42 2.14 4.23
N SER A 101 -9.66 2.44 5.50
CA SER A 101 -9.99 3.80 5.93
C SER A 101 -8.67 4.51 6.26
N TYR A 102 -8.27 5.46 5.42
CA TYR A 102 -7.07 6.27 5.64
C TYR A 102 -7.25 7.68 5.07
N SER A 103 -6.46 8.61 5.57
CA SER A 103 -6.36 9.97 5.06
C SER A 103 -4.91 10.31 4.75
N VAL A 104 -4.64 10.88 3.57
CA VAL A 104 -3.32 11.38 3.20
C VAL A 104 -3.27 12.88 3.47
N GLY A 105 -2.29 13.32 4.23
CA GLY A 105 -2.07 14.73 4.54
C GLY A 105 -1.91 15.58 3.28
N LYS A 106 -2.58 16.74 3.24
CA LYS A 106 -2.54 17.64 2.09
C LYS A 106 -1.15 18.25 1.88
N ASN A 107 -0.48 18.57 2.99
CA ASN A 107 0.82 19.25 2.98
C ASN A 107 1.96 18.26 3.14
N GLU A 108 3.08 18.56 2.51
CA GLU A 108 4.35 17.90 2.75
C GLU A 108 5.00 18.51 3.98
N VAL A 109 5.40 17.65 4.92
CA VAL A 109 6.03 18.02 6.20
C VAL A 109 7.33 17.26 6.38
N TYR A 110 8.20 17.69 7.29
CA TYR A 110 9.39 16.95 7.66
C TYR A 110 9.07 15.96 8.77
N LEU A 111 9.54 14.72 8.63
CA LEU A 111 9.57 13.75 9.72
C LEU A 111 10.75 14.09 10.63
N THR A 112 10.48 14.40 11.88
CA THR A 112 11.51 14.90 12.81
C THR A 112 11.86 13.91 13.92
N ALA A 113 10.95 13.02 14.29
CA ALA A 113 11.22 11.98 15.29
C ALA A 113 10.40 10.71 15.07
N VAL A 114 10.97 9.58 15.51
CA VAL A 114 10.29 8.29 15.64
C VAL A 114 10.70 7.72 17.00
N ASP A 115 9.73 7.50 17.89
CA ASP A 115 9.94 6.89 19.20
C ASP A 115 9.16 5.56 19.27
N GLY A 116 9.84 4.46 18.95
CA GLY A 116 9.23 3.13 18.98
C GLY A 116 8.90 2.64 20.39
N GLY A 117 9.54 3.19 21.43
CA GLY A 117 9.25 2.86 22.82
C GLY A 117 7.94 3.49 23.33
N LYS A 118 7.68 4.72 22.91
CA LYS A 118 6.39 5.40 23.17
C LYS A 118 5.33 5.06 22.15
N GLY A 119 5.69 4.52 20.98
CA GLY A 119 4.78 4.30 19.88
C GLY A 119 4.37 5.59 19.18
N THR A 120 5.24 6.62 19.14
CA THR A 120 4.90 7.92 18.54
C THR A 120 5.84 8.31 17.41
N MET A 121 5.33 9.17 16.51
CA MET A 121 6.05 9.74 15.38
C MET A 121 5.74 11.23 15.27
N THR A 122 6.78 12.07 15.12
CA THR A 122 6.61 13.52 14.98
C THR A 122 6.85 13.97 13.54
N ALA A 123 5.86 14.61 12.96
CA ALA A 123 5.95 15.14 11.60
C ALA A 123 5.27 16.52 11.51
N GLY A 124 5.96 17.50 10.91
CA GLY A 124 5.44 18.86 10.77
C GLY A 124 5.15 19.55 12.11
N GLY A 125 5.86 19.18 13.19
CA GLY A 125 5.64 19.71 14.52
C GLY A 125 4.49 19.07 15.30
N THR A 126 3.78 18.10 14.71
CA THR A 126 2.70 17.35 15.36
C THR A 126 3.21 15.95 15.74
N GLU A 127 2.97 15.55 16.99
CA GLU A 127 3.18 14.18 17.46
C GLU A 127 1.91 13.35 17.20
N TYR A 128 2.09 12.19 16.59
CA TYR A 128 1.04 11.22 16.26
C TYR A 128 1.31 9.92 16.98
N ASP A 129 0.29 9.27 17.50
CA ASP A 129 0.37 7.88 17.88
C ASP A 129 0.52 7.01 16.63
N MET A 130 1.32 5.95 16.70
CA MET A 130 1.48 5.00 15.60
C MET A 130 0.46 3.86 15.73
N ALA A 131 -0.35 3.64 14.70
CA ALA A 131 -1.25 2.49 14.62
C ALA A 131 -0.49 1.14 14.78
N HIS A 132 0.74 1.12 14.26
CA HIS A 132 1.68 -0.01 14.41
C HIS A 132 3.06 0.55 14.75
N PRO A 133 3.52 0.43 16.02
CA PRO A 133 4.81 0.97 16.45
C PRO A 133 5.98 0.42 15.63
N VAL A 134 6.83 1.32 15.17
CA VAL A 134 8.05 1.02 14.43
C VAL A 134 9.24 1.69 15.09
N THR A 135 10.43 1.11 14.94
CA THR A 135 11.67 1.63 15.53
C THR A 135 12.62 2.22 14.49
N SER A 136 12.29 2.10 13.19
CA SER A 136 13.16 2.61 12.13
C SER A 136 13.19 4.14 12.11
N THR A 137 14.39 4.70 12.17
CA THR A 137 14.65 6.14 12.09
C THR A 137 15.14 6.59 10.72
N SER A 138 15.18 5.69 9.74
CA SER A 138 15.77 5.92 8.41
C SER A 138 15.12 7.05 7.60
N LEU A 139 13.89 7.41 7.91
CA LEU A 139 13.16 8.49 7.26
C LEU A 139 13.20 9.83 8.01
N ILE A 140 13.83 9.89 9.18
CA ILE A 140 13.98 11.17 9.90
C ILE A 140 14.79 12.15 9.04
N GLY A 141 14.28 13.38 8.95
CA GLY A 141 14.81 14.42 8.07
C GLY A 141 14.24 14.41 6.65
N SER A 142 13.47 13.40 6.27
CA SER A 142 12.81 13.36 4.97
C SER A 142 11.57 14.25 4.97
N LYS A 143 11.30 14.88 3.81
CA LYS A 143 10.06 15.58 3.53
C LYS A 143 9.05 14.62 2.91
N GLY A 144 7.79 14.67 3.33
CA GLY A 144 6.78 13.76 2.84
C GLY A 144 5.38 14.06 3.39
N LYS A 145 4.46 13.14 3.17
CA LYS A 145 3.07 13.23 3.64
C LYS A 145 2.80 12.20 4.73
N VAL A 146 2.05 12.62 5.73
CA VAL A 146 1.54 11.73 6.79
C VAL A 146 0.30 11.01 6.26
N VAL A 147 0.20 9.70 6.52
CA VAL A 147 -1.01 8.90 6.27
C VAL A 147 -1.54 8.42 7.60
N THR A 148 -2.80 8.73 7.89
CA THR A 148 -3.47 8.36 9.13
C THR A 148 -4.67 7.45 8.88
N ASN A 149 -5.05 6.67 9.91
CA ASN A 149 -6.32 5.95 9.94
C ASN A 149 -7.47 6.88 10.37
N SER A 150 -8.67 6.32 10.54
CA SER A 150 -9.87 7.05 10.98
C SER A 150 -9.78 7.57 12.42
N GLU A 151 -8.89 7.02 13.23
CA GLU A 151 -8.65 7.40 14.62
C GLU A 151 -7.59 8.50 14.74
N GLY A 152 -6.97 8.89 13.62
CA GLY A 152 -5.92 9.90 13.57
C GLY A 152 -4.52 9.36 13.85
N GLU A 153 -4.37 8.05 14.08
CA GLU A 153 -3.06 7.40 14.26
C GLU A 153 -2.32 7.31 12.94
N ILE A 154 -1.01 7.49 12.97
CA ILE A 154 -0.17 7.38 11.77
C ILE A 154 -0.01 5.93 11.33
N LEU A 155 -0.40 5.66 10.08
CA LEU A 155 -0.20 4.36 9.41
C LEU A 155 1.17 4.28 8.76
N THR A 156 1.58 5.37 8.11
CA THR A 156 2.89 5.46 7.44
C THR A 156 3.24 6.91 7.11
N PHE A 157 4.50 7.13 6.73
CA PHE A 157 5.00 8.37 6.18
C PHE A 157 5.46 8.14 4.74
N LEU A 158 4.92 8.90 3.79
CA LEU A 158 5.24 8.80 2.36
C LEU A 158 6.29 9.86 2.00
N PRO A 159 7.58 9.48 1.88
CA PRO A 159 8.60 10.45 1.51
C PRO A 159 8.42 10.89 0.05
N VAL A 160 8.62 12.19 -0.20
CA VAL A 160 8.68 12.73 -1.57
C VAL A 160 10.05 12.42 -2.16
N THR A 161 10.07 11.75 -3.31
CA THR A 161 11.31 11.47 -4.04
C THR A 161 11.87 12.75 -4.64
N GLY A 162 13.06 13.17 -4.18
CA GLY A 162 13.78 14.35 -4.71
C GLY A 162 14.21 15.39 -3.69
N SER A 163 13.75 15.33 -2.44
CA SER A 163 14.23 16.23 -1.37
C SER A 163 15.37 15.56 -0.58
N GLY A 164 16.60 15.75 -1.06
CA GLY A 164 17.86 15.59 -0.34
C GLY A 164 18.00 14.41 0.60
N GLY A 165 18.58 13.31 0.10
CA GLY A 165 19.18 12.28 0.95
C GLY A 165 18.28 11.09 1.23
N VAL A 166 18.69 9.99 0.70
CA VAL A 166 18.32 8.57 0.87
C VAL A 166 17.27 8.05 -0.10
N SER A 167 17.76 7.39 -1.13
CA SER A 167 17.00 6.69 -2.16
C SER A 167 16.38 5.34 -1.70
N ASN A 168 16.01 5.20 -0.44
CA ASN A 168 15.40 4.00 0.10
C ASN A 168 14.04 4.34 0.71
N ALA A 169 13.01 4.32 -0.13
CA ALA A 169 11.64 4.33 0.35
C ALA A 169 11.35 2.98 1.04
N ALA A 170 11.45 2.94 2.35
CA ALA A 170 10.95 1.83 3.14
C ALA A 170 9.48 2.07 3.42
N VAL A 171 8.60 1.25 2.82
CA VAL A 171 7.22 1.13 3.29
C VAL A 171 7.29 0.38 4.61
N ILE A 172 6.99 1.07 5.71
CA ILE A 172 6.92 0.45 7.03
C ILE A 172 5.54 -0.20 7.14
N ILE A 173 5.44 -1.44 6.68
CA ILE A 173 4.30 -2.29 7.00
C ILE A 173 4.64 -2.89 8.36
N GLY A 174 3.87 -2.51 9.39
CA GLY A 174 4.05 -3.08 10.72
C GLY A 174 4.02 -4.60 10.68
N ASN A 175 5.06 -5.25 11.19
CA ASN A 175 5.03 -6.67 11.48
C ASN A 175 4.06 -6.87 12.65
N GLY A 176 2.81 -7.22 12.34
CA GLY A 176 1.94 -7.77 13.36
C GLY A 176 2.54 -9.06 13.88
N ASN A 177 3.15 -9.04 15.05
CA ASN A 177 3.44 -10.25 15.80
C ASN A 177 2.09 -10.90 16.09
N ALA A 178 1.85 -12.05 15.45
CA ALA A 178 0.81 -12.94 15.87
C ALA A 178 1.24 -13.56 17.20
N GLY A 179 0.64 -13.11 18.30
CA GLY A 179 0.55 -13.88 19.54
C GLY A 179 -0.54 -14.95 19.42
#